data_f6bc610faf4d8b5efcc1d7c4978c7b6a
#
_entry.id   f6bc610faf4d8b5efcc1d7c4978c7b6a
#
_cell.length_a   1.000
_cell.length_b   1.000
_cell.length_c   1.000
_cell.angle_alpha   90.00
_cell.angle_beta   90.00
_cell.angle_gamma   90.00
#
_symmetry.space_group_name_H-M   'P 1'
#
loop_
_entity.id
_entity.type
_entity.pdbx_description
1 polymer ?
#
loop_
_entity_poly.entity_id
_entity_poly.type
_entity_poly.pdbx_seq_one_letter_code
_entity_poly.pdbx_strand_id
1 'polypeptide(L)'
;MKVYEGGRSLDGAVVTVDGELLDPRFDIRRFSRMGFEWTYEGDGPRQLALALLADHLGDAQRALALTEDFMRDVVAELDNAWRLTSADVEAALRPLPPSPLPRGEGEH
;
A
#
# COMPACT_ATOMS: atom_id res chain seq x y z
N MET A 1 -9.17 2.63 14.21
CA MET A 1 -8.07 2.27 13.30
C MET A 1 -8.61 1.30 12.25
N LYS A 2 -8.34 1.59 10.99
CA LYS A 2 -8.78 0.69 9.92
C LYS A 2 -7.85 -0.50 9.78
N VAL A 3 -8.43 -1.61 9.35
CA VAL A 3 -7.67 -2.84 9.09
C VAL A 3 -7.90 -3.25 7.64
N TYR A 4 -6.80 -3.35 6.91
CA TYR A 4 -6.80 -3.81 5.52
C TYR A 4 -6.31 -5.25 5.49
N GLU A 5 -7.03 -6.10 4.78
CA GLU A 5 -6.66 -7.51 4.69
C GLU A 5 -6.75 -7.98 3.25
N GLY A 6 -5.83 -8.84 2.86
CA GLY A 6 -5.83 -9.43 1.54
C GLY A 6 -5.61 -10.92 1.60
N GLY A 7 -6.20 -11.62 0.66
CA GLY A 7 -6.05 -13.05 0.54
C GLY A 7 -6.46 -13.51 -0.83
N ARG A 8 -6.22 -14.77 -1.12
CA ARG A 8 -6.58 -15.36 -2.41
C ARG A 8 -7.63 -16.43 -2.18
N SER A 9 -8.64 -16.43 -3.04
CA SER A 9 -9.70 -17.44 -3.03
C SER A 9 -9.76 -18.08 -4.39
N LEU A 10 -10.71 -18.99 -4.58
CA LEU A 10 -10.95 -19.59 -5.88
C LEU A 10 -11.34 -18.55 -6.93
N ASP A 11 -11.89 -17.44 -6.50
CA ASP A 11 -12.32 -16.36 -7.38
C ASP A 11 -11.23 -15.31 -7.60
N GLY A 12 -10.05 -15.51 -7.02
CA GLY A 12 -8.92 -14.62 -7.20
C GLY A 12 -8.56 -13.82 -5.95
N ALA A 13 -7.88 -12.71 -6.16
CA ALA A 13 -7.41 -11.85 -5.08
C ALA A 13 -8.57 -11.04 -4.50
N VAL A 14 -8.67 -11.03 -3.18
CA VAL A 14 -9.72 -10.29 -2.47
C VAL A 14 -9.06 -9.41 -1.42
N VAL A 15 -9.42 -8.12 -1.42
CA VAL A 15 -8.91 -7.17 -0.44
C VAL A 15 -10.08 -6.46 0.22
N THR A 16 -10.02 -6.38 1.54
CA THR A 16 -11.06 -5.72 2.33
C THR A 16 -10.47 -4.62 3.20
N VAL A 17 -11.32 -3.67 3.57
CA VAL A 17 -11.03 -2.68 4.60
C VAL A 17 -12.16 -2.76 5.63
N ASP A 18 -11.79 -3.09 6.86
CA ASP A 18 -12.75 -3.30 7.95
C ASP A 18 -13.86 -4.27 7.55
N GLY A 19 -13.51 -5.33 6.81
CA GLY A 19 -14.41 -6.37 6.39
C GLY A 19 -15.20 -6.12 5.11
N GLU A 20 -15.08 -4.92 4.54
CA GLU A 20 -15.79 -4.59 3.28
C GLU A 20 -14.82 -4.49 2.12
N LEU A 21 -15.28 -4.83 0.93
CA LEU A 21 -14.41 -4.82 -0.24
C LEU A 21 -13.79 -3.44 -0.45
N LEU A 22 -12.49 -3.41 -0.68
CA LEU A 22 -11.78 -2.16 -0.96
C LEU A 22 -12.05 -1.74 -2.40
N ASP A 23 -12.46 -0.49 -2.59
CA ASP A 23 -12.68 0.10 -3.91
C ASP A 23 -11.34 0.24 -4.63
N PRO A 24 -11.18 -0.30 -5.85
CA PRO A 24 -9.91 -0.19 -6.57
C PRO A 24 -9.57 1.22 -7.04
N ARG A 25 -10.51 2.16 -6.95
CA ARG A 25 -10.33 3.58 -7.29
C ARG A 25 -9.89 3.78 -8.74
N PHE A 26 -10.57 3.08 -9.66
CA PHE A 26 -10.36 3.29 -11.09
C PHE A 26 -10.73 4.71 -11.52
N ASP A 27 -11.52 5.40 -10.70
CA ASP A 27 -11.86 6.81 -10.94
C ASP A 27 -10.63 7.72 -10.84
N ILE A 28 -9.61 7.33 -10.07
CA ILE A 28 -8.36 8.09 -9.97
C ILE A 28 -7.41 7.69 -11.09
N ARG A 29 -7.11 6.41 -11.20
CA ARG A 29 -6.23 5.88 -12.25
C ARG A 29 -6.46 4.37 -12.38
N ARG A 30 -6.52 3.90 -13.59
CA ARG A 30 -6.59 2.47 -13.85
C ARG A 30 -5.23 1.96 -14.30
N PHE A 31 -4.50 1.35 -13.37
CA PHE A 31 -3.23 0.69 -13.67
C PHE A 31 -3.44 -0.73 -14.17
N SER A 32 -4.44 -1.42 -13.60
CA SER A 32 -4.65 -2.85 -13.83
C SER A 32 -6.06 -3.09 -14.35
N ARG A 33 -6.18 -4.02 -15.31
CA ARG A 33 -7.49 -4.46 -15.79
C ARG A 33 -8.11 -5.54 -14.91
N MET A 34 -7.26 -6.24 -14.16
CA MET A 34 -7.67 -7.44 -13.41
C MET A 34 -7.86 -7.17 -11.92
N GLY A 35 -7.76 -5.92 -11.49
CA GLY A 35 -7.93 -5.59 -10.09
C GLY A 35 -6.62 -5.63 -9.32
N PHE A 36 -6.67 -6.10 -8.08
CA PHE A 36 -5.53 -6.05 -7.17
C PHE A 36 -4.61 -7.26 -7.30
N GLU A 37 -3.34 -7.02 -7.09
CA GLU A 37 -2.34 -8.07 -6.89
C GLU A 37 -1.30 -7.60 -5.88
N TRP A 38 -0.41 -8.49 -5.49
CA TRP A 38 0.68 -8.20 -4.56
C TRP A 38 1.74 -9.30 -4.68
N THR A 39 2.82 -9.20 -3.91
CA THR A 39 3.97 -10.10 -3.87
C THR A 39 5.02 -9.83 -4.94
N TYR A 40 4.77 -8.89 -5.85
CA TYR A 40 5.71 -8.51 -6.92
C TYR A 40 5.43 -7.07 -7.32
N GLU A 41 6.32 -6.49 -8.13
CA GLU A 41 6.12 -5.15 -8.68
C GLU A 41 5.38 -5.25 -10.01
N GLY A 42 4.36 -4.45 -10.19
CA GLY A 42 3.59 -4.47 -11.43
C GLY A 42 2.30 -3.65 -11.31
N ASP A 43 1.45 -3.75 -12.32
CA ASP A 43 0.25 -2.93 -12.42
C ASP A 43 -0.83 -3.34 -11.42
N GLY A 44 -1.01 -4.63 -11.17
CA GLY A 44 -1.93 -5.09 -10.14
C GLY A 44 -1.53 -4.59 -8.76
N PRO A 45 -0.27 -4.73 -8.36
CA PRO A 45 0.23 -4.14 -7.13
C PRO A 45 0.13 -2.61 -7.09
N ARG A 46 0.33 -1.93 -8.21
CA ARG A 46 0.11 -0.46 -8.27
C ARG A 46 -1.33 -0.10 -7.98
N GLN A 47 -2.27 -0.86 -8.53
CA GLN A 47 -3.68 -0.60 -8.28
C GLN A 47 -4.02 -0.77 -6.81
N LEU A 48 -3.46 -1.79 -6.17
CA LEU A 48 -3.66 -1.99 -4.73
C LEU A 48 -3.03 -0.86 -3.92
N ALA A 49 -1.83 -0.44 -4.28
CA ALA A 49 -1.16 0.66 -3.59
C ALA A 49 -2.00 1.93 -3.66
N LEU A 50 -2.51 2.27 -4.85
CA LEU A 50 -3.35 3.44 -5.03
C LEU A 50 -4.60 3.36 -4.16
N ALA A 51 -5.27 2.21 -4.16
CA ALA A 51 -6.51 2.04 -3.41
C ALA A 51 -6.28 2.16 -1.90
N LEU A 52 -5.23 1.54 -1.38
CA LEU A 52 -4.89 1.63 0.04
C LEU A 52 -4.59 3.07 0.44
N LEU A 53 -3.78 3.76 -0.38
CA LEU A 53 -3.40 5.13 -0.08
C LEU A 53 -4.58 6.09 -0.19
N ALA A 54 -5.43 5.90 -1.20
CA ALA A 54 -6.60 6.77 -1.37
C ALA A 54 -7.56 6.61 -0.20
N ASP A 55 -7.77 5.37 0.26
CA ASP A 55 -8.63 5.12 1.41
C ASP A 55 -8.05 5.71 2.69
N HIS A 56 -6.74 5.55 2.87
CA HIS A 56 -6.07 6.02 4.08
C HIS A 56 -5.96 7.55 4.12
N LEU A 57 -5.56 8.16 3.01
CA LEU A 57 -5.28 9.60 2.98
C LEU A 57 -6.52 10.46 2.71
N GLY A 58 -7.50 9.92 1.99
CA GLY A 58 -8.66 10.71 1.57
C GLY A 58 -8.29 11.81 0.58
N ASP A 59 -7.18 11.67 -0.15
CA ASP A 59 -6.64 12.66 -1.06
C ASP A 59 -6.12 11.94 -2.30
N ALA A 60 -6.84 12.08 -3.42
CA ALA A 60 -6.54 11.35 -4.64
C ALA A 60 -5.19 11.72 -5.24
N GLN A 61 -4.86 13.01 -5.25
CA GLN A 61 -3.61 13.47 -5.84
C GLN A 61 -2.40 12.97 -5.05
N ARG A 62 -2.50 13.06 -3.74
CA ARG A 62 -1.41 12.62 -2.87
C ARG A 62 -1.25 11.10 -2.94
N ALA A 63 -2.37 10.37 -2.98
CA ALA A 63 -2.34 8.92 -3.12
C ALA A 63 -1.65 8.52 -4.43
N LEU A 64 -2.00 9.19 -5.53
CA LEU A 64 -1.40 8.89 -6.81
C LEU A 64 0.11 9.19 -6.81
N ALA A 65 0.52 10.28 -6.20
CA ALA A 65 1.92 10.67 -6.13
C ALA A 65 2.77 9.66 -5.33
N LEU A 66 2.18 9.00 -4.34
CA LEU A 66 2.88 8.07 -3.47
C LEU A 66 2.76 6.60 -3.92
N THR A 67 1.97 6.35 -4.96
CA THR A 67 1.64 4.98 -5.38
C THR A 67 2.87 4.14 -5.71
N GLU A 68 3.79 4.68 -6.51
CA GLU A 68 4.93 3.89 -6.98
C GLU A 68 5.83 3.44 -5.82
N ASP A 69 6.20 4.37 -4.95
CA ASP A 69 7.06 4.03 -3.81
C ASP A 69 6.37 3.06 -2.86
N PHE A 70 5.10 3.29 -2.56
CA PHE A 70 4.35 2.41 -1.66
C PHE A 70 4.19 1.02 -2.27
N MET A 71 3.94 0.93 -3.57
CA MET A 71 3.86 -0.35 -4.27
C MET A 71 5.16 -1.11 -4.12
N ARG A 72 6.28 -0.45 -4.36
CA ARG A 72 7.59 -1.10 -4.33
C ARG A 72 8.02 -1.47 -2.92
N ASP A 73 7.77 -0.59 -1.96
CA ASP A 73 8.29 -0.76 -0.60
C ASP A 73 7.39 -1.64 0.28
N VAL A 74 6.09 -1.69 0.00
CA VAL A 74 5.12 -2.40 0.84
C VAL A 74 4.41 -3.51 0.07
N VAL A 75 3.69 -3.17 -1.00
CA VAL A 75 2.79 -4.12 -1.66
C VAL A 75 3.55 -5.27 -2.29
N ALA A 76 4.66 -4.99 -2.93
CA ALA A 76 5.47 -6.02 -3.58
C ALA A 76 6.07 -7.01 -2.58
N GLU A 77 6.15 -6.63 -1.32
CA GLU A 77 6.74 -7.44 -0.25
C GLU A 77 5.69 -8.20 0.58
N LEU A 78 4.41 -8.05 0.28
CA LEU A 78 3.36 -8.73 1.03
C LEU A 78 3.31 -10.22 0.71
N ASP A 79 2.95 -11.04 1.70
CA ASP A 79 2.75 -12.47 1.52
C ASP A 79 1.41 -12.74 0.85
N ASN A 80 1.13 -14.02 0.54
CA ASN A 80 -0.14 -14.40 -0.10
C ASN A 80 -1.36 -13.96 0.68
N ALA A 81 -1.31 -14.04 2.00
CA ALA A 81 -2.33 -13.49 2.89
C ALA A 81 -1.65 -12.44 3.75
N TRP A 82 -2.27 -11.28 3.89
CA TRP A 82 -1.64 -10.17 4.61
C TRP A 82 -2.66 -9.34 5.36
N ARG A 83 -2.15 -8.58 6.31
CA ARG A 83 -2.95 -7.67 7.11
C ARG A 83 -2.11 -6.42 7.39
N LEU A 84 -2.69 -5.26 7.11
CA LEU A 84 -2.09 -3.96 7.42
C LEU A 84 -3.10 -3.13 8.18
N THR A 85 -2.65 -2.40 9.17
CA THR A 85 -3.49 -1.41 9.84
C THR A 85 -3.23 -0.04 9.25
N SER A 86 -4.12 0.92 9.53
CA SER A 86 -3.88 2.30 9.11
C SER A 86 -2.57 2.83 9.71
N ALA A 87 -2.20 2.35 10.90
CA ALA A 87 -0.92 2.73 11.50
C ALA A 87 0.26 2.18 10.69
N ASP A 88 0.14 0.96 10.16
CA ASP A 88 1.18 0.39 9.32
C ASP A 88 1.34 1.18 8.03
N VAL A 89 0.23 1.57 7.41
CA VAL A 89 0.27 2.38 6.19
C VAL A 89 0.93 3.72 6.48
N GLU A 90 0.52 4.37 7.56
CA GLU A 90 1.07 5.66 7.93
C GLU A 90 2.57 5.57 8.23
N ALA A 91 3.02 4.52 8.91
CA ALA A 91 4.43 4.32 9.21
C ALA A 91 5.26 4.18 7.93
N ALA A 92 4.71 3.51 6.92
CA ALA A 92 5.41 3.33 5.64
C ALA A 92 5.55 4.63 4.86
N LEU A 93 4.69 5.61 5.13
CA LEU A 93 4.71 6.89 4.43
C LEU A 93 5.61 7.92 5.10
N ARG A 94 6.06 7.67 6.32
CA ARG A 94 6.90 8.62 7.02
C ARG A 94 8.30 8.61 6.42
N PRO A 95 8.89 9.79 6.21
CA PRO A 95 10.29 9.82 5.83
C PRO A 95 11.12 9.22 6.98
N LEU A 96 12.15 8.48 6.61
CA LEU A 96 13.05 7.93 7.62
C LEU A 96 13.63 9.09 8.42
N PRO A 97 13.66 8.99 9.75
CA PRO A 97 14.33 10.01 10.53
C PRO A 97 15.80 10.07 10.15
N PRO A 98 16.42 11.24 10.22
CA PRO A 98 17.86 11.30 10.01
C PRO A 98 18.54 10.36 11.00
N SER A 99 19.57 9.65 10.55
CA SER A 99 20.26 8.67 11.36
C SER A 99 20.75 9.33 12.63
N PRO A 100 20.41 8.80 13.80
CA PRO A 100 20.93 9.38 15.01
C PRO A 100 22.39 9.14 15.15
N LEU A 101 22.99 8.81 14.59
CA LEU A 101 24.10 8.44 14.66
C LEU A 101 25.09 8.81 14.40
N PRO A 102 25.26 9.00 14.83
CA PRO A 102 26.03 9.26 14.64
C PRO A 102 26.80 8.77 14.52
N ARG A 103 26.41 8.60 14.22
CA ARG A 103 26.81 8.21 13.94
C ARG A 103 27.81 8.31 13.99
N GLY A 104 28.00 8.55 14.22
CA GLY A 104 28.72 8.61 14.16
C GLY A 104 29.16 9.03 14.06
N GLU A 105 28.75 9.15 13.88
CA GLU A 105 28.99 9.54 13.74
C GLU A 105 29.27 10.00 13.90
N GLY A 106 29.41 10.21 13.85
CA GLY A 106 29.62 10.73 13.82
C GLY A 106 29.59 11.25 14.13
N GLU A 107 29.47 11.41 14.00
CA GLU A 107 29.55 11.81 14.18
C GLU A 107 29.82 12.11 14.33
N HIS A 108 29.73 12.34 14.12
CA HIS A 108 30.05 12.46 13.94
C HIS A 108 30.30 12.60 13.79
#